data_80cc3b9f82d64e4260df42678c8f6921
#
_entry.id   80cc3b9f82d64e4260df42678c8f6921
#
_cell.length_a   1.000
_cell.length_b   1.000
_cell.length_c   1.000
_cell.angle_alpha   90.00
_cell.angle_beta   90.00
_cell.angle_gamma   90.00
#
_symmetry.space_group_name_H-M   'P 1'
#
loop_
_entity.id
_entity.type
_entity.pdbx_description
1 polymer ?
#
loop_
_entity_poly.entity_id
_entity_poly.type
_entity_poly.pdbx_seq_one_letter_code
_entity_poly.pdbx_strand_id
1 'polypeptide(L)'
;MPSQFNSYIDRIDTGFWRDVCKSRGELRHYDRGKDFITAGTVGRYIGYVESGALKYVCYSSDGTPHVIGLEFAGQFVCDFPGSLYQQKSKCSIITTVPCDIYCVPSVWVAEQMN
;
A
#
# COMPACT_ATOMS: atom_id res chain seq x y z
N MET A 1 11.00 2.12 -8.65
CA MET A 1 10.33 1.04 -9.38
C MET A 1 8.96 0.75 -8.79
N PRO A 2 7.89 0.72 -9.59
CA PRO A 2 6.56 0.45 -9.05
C PRO A 2 6.46 -0.97 -8.49
N SER A 3 5.57 -1.16 -7.51
CA SER A 3 5.23 -2.47 -6.98
C SER A 3 4.47 -3.30 -8.02
N GLN A 4 4.29 -4.59 -7.75
CA GLN A 4 3.46 -5.45 -8.59
C GLN A 4 2.04 -4.90 -8.71
N PHE A 5 1.51 -4.33 -7.64
CA PHE A 5 0.17 -3.78 -7.65
C PHE A 5 0.07 -2.58 -8.60
N ASN A 6 1.05 -1.67 -8.56
CA ASN A 6 1.07 -0.52 -9.47
C ASN A 6 1.15 -0.97 -10.93
N SER A 7 1.98 -1.95 -11.24
CA SER A 7 2.05 -2.52 -12.59
C SER A 7 0.73 -3.15 -13.03
N TYR A 8 0.04 -3.81 -12.12
CA TYR A 8 -1.26 -4.42 -12.39
C TYR A 8 -2.33 -3.35 -12.67
N ILE A 9 -2.39 -2.32 -11.83
CA ILE A 9 -3.36 -1.23 -11.96
C ILE A 9 -3.14 -0.45 -13.26
N ASP A 10 -1.90 -0.20 -13.66
CA ASP A 10 -1.57 0.53 -14.89
C ASP A 10 -2.15 -0.16 -16.13
N ARG A 11 -2.24 -1.49 -16.12
CA ARG A 11 -2.84 -2.24 -17.24
C ARG A 11 -4.36 -2.08 -17.32
N ILE A 12 -5.01 -1.71 -16.22
CA ILE A 12 -6.46 -1.56 -16.15
C ILE A 12 -6.82 -0.09 -16.41
N ASP A 13 -6.64 0.76 -15.42
CA ASP A 13 -6.92 2.19 -15.53
C ASP A 13 -6.49 2.88 -14.24
N THR A 14 -5.28 3.43 -14.23
CA THR A 14 -4.73 4.12 -13.06
C THR A 14 -5.59 5.31 -12.67
N GLY A 15 -6.07 6.09 -13.65
CA GLY A 15 -6.90 7.26 -13.38
C GLY A 15 -8.20 6.91 -12.70
N PHE A 16 -8.84 5.83 -13.15
CA PHE A 16 -10.08 5.34 -12.53
C PHE A 16 -9.85 4.98 -11.05
N TRP A 17 -8.83 4.18 -10.77
CA TRP A 17 -8.56 3.75 -9.40
C TRP A 17 -8.10 4.88 -8.51
N ARG A 18 -7.34 5.84 -9.04
CA ARG A 18 -7.00 7.07 -8.30
C ARG A 18 -8.27 7.81 -7.90
N ASP A 19 -9.20 8.00 -8.84
CA ASP A 19 -10.44 8.73 -8.58
C ASP A 19 -11.32 7.97 -7.58
N VAL A 20 -11.35 6.65 -7.65
CA VAL A 20 -12.06 5.80 -6.68
C VAL A 20 -11.48 6.01 -5.27
N CYS A 21 -10.17 5.98 -5.14
CA CYS A 21 -9.52 6.20 -3.83
C CYS A 21 -9.84 7.58 -3.27
N LYS A 22 -9.82 8.61 -4.09
CA LYS A 22 -10.10 9.98 -3.66
C LYS A 22 -11.56 10.21 -3.31
N SER A 23 -12.49 9.59 -4.03
CA SER A 23 -13.92 9.80 -3.82
C SER A 23 -14.51 8.91 -2.75
N ARG A 24 -14.03 7.69 -2.62
CA ARG A 24 -14.57 6.70 -1.67
C ARG A 24 -13.65 6.41 -0.49
N GLY A 25 -12.39 6.80 -0.60
CA GLY A 25 -11.41 6.56 0.44
C GLY A 25 -11.44 7.63 1.52
N GLU A 26 -10.84 7.28 2.65
CA GLU A 26 -10.61 8.20 3.75
C GLU A 26 -9.18 8.72 3.66
N LEU A 27 -9.01 10.05 3.70
CA LEU A 27 -7.68 10.64 3.76
C LEU A 27 -7.13 10.48 5.18
N ARG A 28 -6.02 9.75 5.30
CA ARG A 28 -5.34 9.53 6.57
C ARG A 28 -3.96 10.13 6.56
N HIS A 29 -3.59 10.78 7.65
CA HIS A 29 -2.25 11.30 7.85
C HIS A 29 -1.43 10.32 8.67
N TYR A 30 -0.19 10.06 8.21
CA TYR A 30 0.78 9.21 8.91
C TYR A 30 2.03 10.03 9.15
N ASP A 31 2.49 10.10 10.40
CA ASP A 31 3.79 10.69 10.70
C ASP A 31 4.90 9.80 10.13
N ARG A 32 6.12 10.33 10.09
CA ARG A 32 7.30 9.57 9.67
C ARG A 32 7.50 8.36 10.58
N GLY A 33 7.90 7.23 9.98
CA GLY A 33 8.22 6.01 10.72
C GLY A 33 7.03 5.21 11.20
N LYS A 34 5.85 5.42 10.60
CA LYS A 34 4.64 4.69 10.97
C LYS A 34 4.36 3.57 9.99
N ASP A 35 3.80 2.47 10.50
CA ASP A 35 3.42 1.33 9.67
C ASP A 35 2.09 1.59 8.99
N PHE A 36 2.08 1.57 7.67
CA PHE A 36 0.84 1.47 6.90
C PHE A 36 0.34 0.01 6.93
N ILE A 37 1.27 -0.94 6.81
CA ILE A 37 1.04 -2.37 6.99
C ILE A 37 2.20 -2.90 7.84
N THR A 38 1.87 -3.76 8.81
CA THR A 38 2.87 -4.42 9.64
C THR A 38 3.05 -5.88 9.21
N ALA A 39 4.29 -6.32 9.05
CA ALA A 39 4.59 -7.70 8.70
C ALA A 39 3.91 -8.67 9.68
N GLY A 40 3.32 -9.74 9.16
CA GLY A 40 2.58 -10.72 9.95
C GLY A 40 1.12 -10.38 10.18
N THR A 41 0.64 -9.24 9.70
CA THR A 41 -0.77 -8.85 9.78
C THR A 41 -1.40 -8.80 8.39
N VAL A 42 -2.73 -8.85 8.35
CA VAL A 42 -3.47 -8.68 7.09
C VAL A 42 -3.59 -7.18 6.80
N GLY A 43 -3.22 -6.76 5.60
CA GLY A 43 -3.36 -5.37 5.18
C GLY A 43 -4.82 -4.98 5.03
N ARG A 44 -5.27 -4.04 5.85
CA ARG A 44 -6.68 -3.62 5.88
C ARG A 44 -7.04 -2.66 4.75
N TYR A 45 -6.07 -1.91 4.27
CA TYR A 45 -6.29 -0.83 3.31
C TYR A 45 -5.38 -0.95 2.12
N ILE A 46 -5.89 -0.47 1.00
CA ILE A 46 -5.10 -0.12 -0.17
C ILE A 46 -5.10 1.39 -0.21
N GLY A 47 -3.93 1.99 -0.40
CA GLY A 47 -3.78 3.43 -0.36
C GLY A 47 -3.36 4.02 -1.70
N TYR A 48 -3.80 5.26 -1.93
CA TYR A 48 -3.25 6.12 -2.96
C TYR A 48 -2.46 7.22 -2.26
N VAL A 49 -1.17 7.32 -2.56
CA VAL A 49 -0.28 8.26 -1.87
C VAL A 49 -0.47 9.65 -2.46
N GLU A 50 -1.13 10.53 -1.71
CA GLU A 50 -1.32 11.93 -2.11
C GLU A 50 -0.03 12.71 -1.92
N SER A 51 0.66 12.48 -0.81
CA SER A 51 1.96 13.11 -0.53
C SER A 51 2.79 12.20 0.35
N GLY A 52 4.11 12.29 0.20
CA GLY A 52 5.05 11.55 1.02
C GLY A 52 5.70 10.39 0.29
N ALA A 53 6.29 9.49 1.07
CA ALA A 53 6.99 8.32 0.56
C ALA A 53 6.99 7.20 1.60
N LEU A 54 6.95 5.95 1.12
CA LEU A 54 6.95 4.76 1.97
C LEU A 54 8.00 3.77 1.46
N LYS A 55 8.50 2.94 2.38
CA LYS A 55 9.40 1.84 2.04
C LYS A 55 8.77 0.50 2.39
N TYR A 56 9.09 -0.52 1.61
CA TYR A 56 8.70 -1.90 1.85
C TYR A 56 9.88 -2.60 2.50
N VAL A 57 9.69 -3.15 3.69
CA VAL A 57 10.74 -3.80 4.47
C VAL A 57 10.37 -5.25 4.72
N CYS A 58 11.18 -6.17 4.20
CA CYS A 58 11.07 -7.59 4.51
C CYS A 58 12.15 -7.97 5.51
N TYR A 59 11.89 -8.98 6.32
CA TYR A 59 12.81 -9.45 7.35
C TYR A 59 13.31 -10.84 6.97
N SER A 60 14.63 -11.03 7.05
CA SER A 60 15.22 -12.34 6.89
C SER A 60 14.93 -13.21 8.13
N SER A 61 15.26 -14.51 8.04
CA SER A 61 14.98 -15.46 9.13
C SER A 61 15.64 -15.08 10.46
N ASP A 62 16.75 -14.32 10.42
CA ASP A 62 17.42 -13.84 11.61
C ASP A 62 16.89 -12.48 12.11
N GLY A 63 15.82 -11.99 11.49
CA GLY A 63 15.23 -10.69 11.86
C GLY A 63 15.85 -9.47 11.22
N THR A 64 16.83 -9.64 10.33
CA THR A 64 17.47 -8.49 9.67
C THR A 64 16.52 -7.84 8.66
N PRO A 65 16.31 -6.50 8.76
CA PRO A 65 15.43 -5.80 7.82
C PRO A 65 16.14 -5.52 6.49
N HIS A 66 15.38 -5.64 5.39
CA HIS A 66 15.84 -5.33 4.05
C HIS A 66 14.80 -4.48 3.34
N VAL A 67 15.21 -3.33 2.83
CA VAL A 67 14.32 -2.49 2.02
C VAL A 67 14.26 -3.09 0.61
N ILE A 68 13.07 -3.47 0.20
CA ILE A 68 12.85 -4.14 -1.10
C ILE A 68 12.08 -3.28 -2.10
N GLY A 69 11.60 -2.12 -1.70
CA GLY A 69 10.89 -1.23 -2.60
C GLY A 69 10.54 0.08 -1.96
N LEU A 70 10.16 1.03 -2.80
CA LEU A 70 9.75 2.38 -2.40
C LEU A 70 8.49 2.75 -3.20
N GLU A 71 7.60 3.50 -2.57
CA GLU A 71 6.46 4.11 -3.25
C GLU A 71 6.41 5.59 -2.92
N PHE A 72 5.99 6.39 -3.88
CA PHE A 72 5.98 7.85 -3.79
C PHE A 72 4.59 8.40 -4.10
N ALA A 73 4.43 9.71 -3.94
CA ALA A 73 3.20 10.40 -4.30
C ALA A 73 2.79 10.04 -5.75
N GLY A 74 1.50 9.80 -5.95
CA GLY A 74 0.95 9.39 -7.22
C GLY A 74 0.91 7.88 -7.44
N GLN A 75 1.45 7.10 -6.50
CA GLN A 75 1.46 5.64 -6.59
C GLN A 75 0.52 5.02 -5.57
N PHE A 76 0.11 3.79 -5.83
CA PHE A 76 -0.70 3.02 -4.89
C PHE A 76 0.21 2.24 -3.95
N VAL A 77 -0.26 2.03 -2.73
CA VAL A 77 0.48 1.28 -1.71
C VAL A 77 -0.39 0.19 -1.12
N CYS A 78 0.10 -1.05 -1.17
CA CYS A 78 -0.51 -2.21 -0.52
C CYS A 78 0.44 -3.39 -0.57
N ASP A 79 0.14 -4.43 0.21
CA ASP A 79 0.84 -5.71 0.11
C ASP A 79 0.11 -6.59 -0.92
N PHE A 80 0.40 -6.37 -2.19
CA PHE A 80 -0.22 -7.13 -3.28
C PHE A 80 0.56 -8.41 -3.55
N PRO A 81 -0.12 -9.55 -3.76
CA PRO A 81 -1.57 -9.74 -3.78
C PRO A 81 -2.20 -10.08 -2.42
N GLY A 82 -1.39 -10.15 -1.35
CA GLY A 82 -1.84 -10.62 -0.04
C GLY A 82 -3.02 -9.85 0.51
N SER A 83 -3.00 -8.51 0.42
CA SER A 83 -4.09 -7.67 0.92
C SER A 83 -5.42 -7.99 0.26
N LEU A 84 -5.42 -8.29 -1.05
CA LEU A 84 -6.64 -8.62 -1.79
C LEU A 84 -7.20 -9.98 -1.42
N TYR A 85 -6.35 -10.91 -1.02
CA TYR A 85 -6.75 -12.27 -0.65
C TYR A 85 -6.82 -12.47 0.86
N GLN A 86 -6.73 -11.40 1.64
CA GLN A 86 -6.78 -11.42 3.11
C GLN A 86 -5.72 -12.32 3.72
N GLN A 87 -4.53 -12.31 3.15
CA GLN A 87 -3.37 -13.05 3.64
C GLN A 87 -2.46 -12.14 4.46
N LYS A 88 -1.73 -12.71 5.40
CA LYS A 88 -0.77 -11.96 6.22
C LYS A 88 0.37 -11.45 5.36
N SER A 89 0.75 -10.20 5.57
CA SER A 89 1.84 -9.57 4.85
C SER A 89 3.19 -10.15 5.29
N LYS A 90 4.07 -10.37 4.33
CA LYS A 90 5.45 -10.76 4.58
C LYS A 90 6.35 -9.56 4.84
N CYS A 91 5.87 -8.37 4.50
CA CYS A 91 6.63 -7.11 4.63
C CYS A 91 5.88 -6.13 5.49
N SER A 92 6.64 -5.23 6.12
CA SER A 92 6.09 -4.00 6.67
C SER A 92 6.20 -2.90 5.63
N ILE A 93 5.22 -2.00 5.60
CA ILE A 93 5.24 -0.83 4.73
C ILE A 93 5.24 0.38 5.64
N ILE A 94 6.35 1.12 5.62
CA ILE A 94 6.67 2.13 6.63
C ILE A 94 6.89 3.48 5.97
N THR A 95 6.30 4.53 6.54
CA THR A 95 6.50 5.90 6.04
C THR A 95 7.92 6.36 6.29
N THR A 96 8.54 6.96 5.28
CA THR A 96 9.90 7.51 5.40
C THR A 96 9.89 9.01 5.70
N VAL A 97 8.77 9.65 5.44
CA VAL A 97 8.46 11.07 5.71
C VAL A 97 6.99 11.13 6.09
N PRO A 98 6.47 12.26 6.62
CA PRO A 98 5.02 12.38 6.82
C PRO A 98 4.28 12.15 5.51
N CYS A 99 3.18 11.40 5.58
CA CYS A 99 2.40 11.02 4.39
C CYS A 99 0.93 11.33 4.58
N ASP A 100 0.28 11.72 3.48
CA ASP A 100 -1.17 11.77 3.37
C ASP A 100 -1.59 10.73 2.36
N ILE A 101 -2.45 9.80 2.77
CA ILE A 101 -2.82 8.63 1.97
C ILE A 101 -4.33 8.47 1.96
N TYR A 102 -4.92 8.39 0.77
CA TYR A 102 -6.33 8.02 0.62
C TYR A 102 -6.44 6.51 0.76
N CYS A 103 -7.16 6.04 1.76
CA CYS A 103 -7.26 4.62 2.10
C CYS A 103 -8.65 4.08 1.80
N VAL A 104 -8.71 2.96 1.08
CA VAL A 104 -9.95 2.21 0.88
C VAL A 104 -9.77 0.81 1.44
N PRO A 105 -10.84 0.18 2.00
CA PRO A 105 -10.72 -1.17 2.51
C PRO A 105 -10.30 -2.16 1.43
N SER A 106 -9.29 -2.97 1.73
CA SER A 106 -8.79 -3.97 0.76
C SER A 106 -9.88 -4.99 0.40
N VAL A 107 -10.74 -5.35 1.34
CA VAL A 107 -11.88 -6.25 1.08
C VAL A 107 -12.80 -5.68 0.00
N TRP A 108 -13.10 -4.39 0.09
CA TRP A 108 -13.96 -3.73 -0.89
C TRP A 108 -13.32 -3.73 -2.27
N VAL A 109 -12.00 -3.42 -2.34
CA VAL A 109 -11.29 -3.44 -3.63
C VAL A 109 -11.30 -4.84 -4.24
N ALA A 110 -11.07 -5.87 -3.44
CA ALA A 110 -11.10 -7.25 -3.90
C ALA A 110 -12.46 -7.62 -4.52
N GLU A 111 -13.56 -7.16 -3.91
CA GLU A 111 -14.90 -7.37 -4.44
C GLU A 111 -15.11 -6.69 -5.80
N GLN A 112 -14.54 -5.49 -5.98
CA GLN A 112 -14.66 -4.76 -7.24
C GLN A 112 -13.85 -5.38 -8.38
N MET A 113 -12.78 -6.11 -8.05
CA MET A 113 -11.87 -6.71 -9.03
C MET A 113 -12.26 -8.13 -9.43
N ASN A 114 -13.24 -8.72 -8.79
CA ASN A 114 -13.73 -10.07 -9.12
C ASN A 114 -14.89 -10.03 -10.11
#